data_07f9c2ccc8ce7becedbc05bb7d42d19e
#
_entry.id   07f9c2ccc8ce7becedbc05bb7d42d19e
#
_cell.length_a   1.000
_cell.length_b   1.000
_cell.length_c   1.000
_cell.angle_alpha   90.00
_cell.angle_beta   90.00
_cell.angle_gamma   90.00
#
_symmetry.space_group_name_H-M   'P 1'
#
loop_
_entity.id
_entity.type
_entity.pdbx_description
1 polymer ?
#
loop_
_entity_poly.entity_id
_entity_poly.type
_entity_poly.pdbx_seq_one_letter_code
_entity_poly.pdbx_strand_id
1 'polypeptide(L)'
;MMRALGALALALFASAPQSPTPSPTTHPRPPGTTELPLLPTSPAPPPTAPIDRQRGVALGMFAEDVSFSYGPLLAEIVAVGATHIALVVPLYQTDATSHDIGLHTRLSPTLAALAEVARAAKRDGMQVMVFPIIRLSSPGPGQWRGTLAPRDRDAWFKRYGDLLGELGAVAAVTGATRLAVGSELSSLESDLDRWRPVVERVRAIFPGKLVYSANWDHYRSTALFDLVDEEGISGYFNLRDAAAPADDATLDAGWRRARQEIEAWRAGRTHPFIFTELGYRSRKGVTAAPWDEGAGGTPDIDEQRRAFASFRRVWSTAAGLDGVYIWNWYGYGGLGTTSYTPRGKPAEVEVRSLLGAL
;
A
#
# COMPACT_ATOMS: atom_id res chain seq x y z
N MET A 1 -44.60 -21.03 -2.35
CA MET A 1 -45.09 -21.57 -1.07
C MET A 1 -43.94 -22.20 -0.30
N MET A 2 -43.84 -21.89 0.95
CA MET A 2 -42.96 -22.32 2.03
C MET A 2 -41.72 -21.51 2.30
N ARG A 3 -41.88 -20.77 3.40
CA ARG A 3 -40.86 -20.03 4.18
C ARG A 3 -40.04 -21.01 5.04
N ALA A 4 -38.78 -20.75 5.24
CA ALA A 4 -38.05 -21.27 6.38
C ALA A 4 -37.28 -20.13 7.07
N LEU A 5 -37.66 -19.86 8.28
CA LEU A 5 -37.02 -18.97 9.26
C LEU A 5 -35.78 -19.68 9.82
N GLY A 6 -34.69 -18.95 9.94
CA GLY A 6 -33.48 -19.37 10.65
C GLY A 6 -33.13 -18.33 11.71
N ALA A 7 -33.01 -18.79 12.94
CA ALA A 7 -33.02 -18.08 14.21
C ALA A 7 -31.81 -17.17 14.47
N LEU A 8 -32.09 -16.00 15.04
CA LEU A 8 -31.19 -15.01 15.62
C LEU A 8 -30.77 -15.52 17.02
N ALA A 9 -29.49 -15.77 17.26
CA ALA A 9 -28.94 -16.00 18.58
C ALA A 9 -28.42 -14.70 19.18
N LEU A 10 -29.15 -14.16 20.15
CA LEU A 10 -28.80 -12.99 20.94
C LEU A 10 -27.91 -13.46 22.10
N ALA A 11 -26.63 -13.05 22.15
CA ALA A 11 -25.77 -13.25 23.31
C ALA A 11 -25.86 -12.03 24.22
N LEU A 12 -26.48 -12.21 25.40
CA LEU A 12 -26.52 -11.25 26.49
C LEU A 12 -25.18 -11.29 27.26
N PHE A 13 -24.43 -10.20 27.25
CA PHE A 13 -23.33 -9.99 28.19
C PHE A 13 -23.83 -9.24 29.41
N ALA A 14 -23.75 -9.91 30.56
CA ALA A 14 -24.06 -9.37 31.87
C ALA A 14 -22.94 -8.41 32.31
N SER A 15 -23.33 -7.21 32.74
CA SER A 15 -22.43 -6.20 33.33
C SER A 15 -22.06 -6.57 34.74
N ALA A 16 -20.76 -6.61 35.08
CA ALA A 16 -20.26 -6.71 36.45
C ALA A 16 -20.22 -5.31 37.13
N PRO A 17 -20.42 -5.21 38.42
CA PRO A 17 -20.47 -3.94 39.14
C PRO A 17 -19.08 -3.35 39.34
N GLN A 18 -18.99 -2.04 39.14
CA GLN A 18 -17.76 -1.23 39.35
C GLN A 18 -17.59 -0.97 40.87
N SER A 19 -16.39 -1.24 41.37
CA SER A 19 -15.96 -0.83 42.71
C SER A 19 -15.56 0.67 42.74
N PRO A 20 -15.80 1.36 43.86
CA PRO A 20 -15.52 2.80 43.93
C PRO A 20 -14.03 3.09 44.05
N THR A 21 -13.59 4.12 43.32
CA THR A 21 -12.25 4.71 43.37
C THR A 21 -12.00 5.46 44.70
N PRO A 22 -10.85 5.29 45.37
CA PRO A 22 -10.51 6.09 46.53
C PRO A 22 -10.01 7.47 46.12
N SER A 23 -10.43 8.50 46.90
CA SER A 23 -9.99 9.89 46.80
C SER A 23 -8.51 10.05 47.14
N PRO A 24 -7.80 11.02 46.55
CA PRO A 24 -6.39 11.25 46.83
C PRO A 24 -6.20 11.93 48.20
N THR A 25 -5.48 11.25 49.08
CA THR A 25 -4.96 11.83 50.34
C THR A 25 -3.73 12.70 50.03
N THR A 26 -3.84 13.98 50.39
CA THR A 26 -2.72 14.93 50.40
C THR A 26 -1.78 14.64 51.56
N HIS A 27 -0.54 14.23 51.23
CA HIS A 27 0.55 14.17 52.21
C HIS A 27 1.34 15.51 52.21
N PRO A 28 1.74 16.05 53.38
CA PRO A 28 2.56 17.25 53.45
C PRO A 28 3.99 16.96 52.97
N ARG A 29 4.53 17.90 52.21
CA ARG A 29 5.89 17.90 51.65
C ARG A 29 6.93 18.09 52.75
N PRO A 30 8.01 17.29 52.85
CA PRO A 30 9.12 17.53 53.76
C PRO A 30 9.96 18.74 53.32
N PRO A 31 10.53 19.53 54.25
CA PRO A 31 11.38 20.66 53.91
C PRO A 31 12.80 20.21 53.56
N GLY A 32 13.36 20.83 52.53
CA GLY A 32 14.80 20.82 52.24
C GLY A 32 15.27 19.80 51.24
N THR A 33 15.02 20.01 49.95
CA THR A 33 15.82 19.42 48.87
C THR A 33 16.62 20.51 48.16
N THR A 34 17.93 20.46 48.36
CA THR A 34 18.91 21.22 47.61
C THR A 34 18.78 20.91 46.13
N GLU A 35 18.54 21.93 45.30
CA GLU A 35 18.55 21.76 43.82
C GLU A 35 19.94 21.29 43.39
N LEU A 36 19.97 20.08 42.78
CA LEU A 36 21.14 19.62 42.06
C LEU A 36 21.32 20.47 40.79
N PRO A 37 22.56 20.89 40.46
CA PRO A 37 22.81 21.64 39.24
C PRO A 37 22.37 20.82 38.01
N LEU A 38 21.58 21.44 37.12
CA LEU A 38 21.18 20.89 35.83
C LEU A 38 22.45 20.53 35.05
N LEU A 39 22.61 19.23 34.74
CA LEU A 39 23.63 18.79 33.81
C LEU A 39 23.38 19.49 32.44
N PRO A 40 24.46 19.91 31.75
CA PRO A 40 24.31 20.54 30.45
C PRO A 40 23.56 19.60 29.49
N THR A 41 22.46 20.07 28.95
CA THR A 41 21.71 19.37 27.92
C THR A 41 22.63 19.12 26.73
N SER A 42 22.84 17.87 26.36
CA SER A 42 23.52 17.52 25.08
C SER A 42 22.93 18.36 23.95
N PRO A 43 23.76 18.93 23.09
CA PRO A 43 23.26 19.64 21.91
C PRO A 43 22.33 18.72 21.12
N ALA A 44 21.20 19.27 20.68
CA ALA A 44 20.29 18.55 19.82
C ALA A 44 21.07 18.01 18.60
N PRO A 45 20.82 16.77 18.16
CA PRO A 45 21.47 16.25 16.96
C PRO A 45 21.23 17.23 15.81
N PRO A 46 22.24 17.42 14.92
CA PRO A 46 22.08 18.30 13.76
C PRO A 46 20.87 17.84 12.95
N PRO A 47 20.14 18.77 12.31
CA PRO A 47 19.01 18.40 11.45
C PRO A 47 19.50 17.40 10.40
N THR A 48 18.91 16.20 10.39
CA THR A 48 19.15 15.20 9.36
C THR A 48 18.87 15.85 8.01
N ALA A 49 19.76 15.65 7.03
CA ALA A 49 19.55 16.07 5.64
C ALA A 49 18.15 15.61 5.19
N PRO A 50 17.45 16.40 4.35
CA PRO A 50 16.13 15.99 3.87
C PRO A 50 16.23 14.57 3.29
N ILE A 51 15.45 13.65 3.83
CA ILE A 51 15.34 12.30 3.28
C ILE A 51 14.72 12.50 1.89
N ASP A 52 15.41 12.06 0.84
CA ASP A 52 14.86 12.07 -0.53
C ASP A 52 13.80 10.97 -0.63
N ARG A 53 12.58 11.32 -0.20
CA ARG A 53 11.46 10.38 -0.13
C ARG A 53 10.95 10.05 -1.51
N GLN A 54 10.49 8.80 -1.67
CA GLN A 54 9.85 8.35 -2.91
C GLN A 54 8.45 8.97 -3.03
N ARG A 55 8.33 10.01 -3.85
CA ARG A 55 7.07 10.66 -4.23
C ARG A 55 6.49 9.90 -5.41
N GLY A 56 5.75 8.82 -5.12
CA GLY A 56 5.37 7.83 -6.08
C GLY A 56 3.90 7.92 -6.52
N VAL A 57 3.66 7.49 -7.75
CA VAL A 57 2.33 7.24 -8.31
C VAL A 57 2.33 5.86 -8.97
N ALA A 58 1.30 5.05 -8.71
CA ALA A 58 1.09 3.79 -9.40
C ALA A 58 0.32 4.04 -10.71
N LEU A 59 0.89 3.61 -11.83
CA LEU A 59 0.24 3.61 -13.13
C LEU A 59 -0.19 2.20 -13.48
N GLY A 60 -1.50 1.94 -13.46
CA GLY A 60 -2.06 0.66 -13.89
C GLY A 60 -1.87 0.45 -15.40
N MET A 61 -1.16 -0.59 -15.77
CA MET A 61 -1.02 -1.00 -17.18
C MET A 61 -2.17 -1.96 -17.56
N PHE A 62 -3.41 -1.46 -17.47
CA PHE A 62 -4.64 -2.25 -17.58
C PHE A 62 -5.39 -2.04 -18.90
N ALA A 63 -4.81 -1.31 -19.86
CA ALA A 63 -5.47 -1.08 -21.14
C ALA A 63 -5.55 -2.38 -21.95
N GLU A 64 -6.76 -2.73 -22.38
CA GLU A 64 -7.00 -3.87 -23.27
C GLU A 64 -6.63 -3.56 -24.73
N ASP A 65 -6.63 -2.27 -25.09
CA ASP A 65 -6.22 -1.81 -26.40
C ASP A 65 -4.69 -1.71 -26.45
N VAL A 66 -4.09 -2.54 -27.30
CA VAL A 66 -2.62 -2.56 -27.50
C VAL A 66 -2.08 -1.26 -28.09
N SER A 67 -2.92 -0.42 -28.71
CA SER A 67 -2.56 0.91 -29.23
C SER A 67 -2.68 2.02 -28.17
N PHE A 68 -3.13 1.69 -26.95
CA PHE A 68 -3.33 2.69 -25.90
C PHE A 68 -2.01 3.36 -25.54
N SER A 69 -1.99 4.69 -25.65
CA SER A 69 -0.82 5.49 -25.28
C SER A 69 -0.86 5.88 -23.80
N TYR A 70 0.15 5.45 -23.05
CA TYR A 70 0.35 5.87 -21.65
C TYR A 70 1.02 7.26 -21.54
N GLY A 71 1.49 7.84 -22.63
CA GLY A 71 2.18 9.13 -22.64
C GLY A 71 1.42 10.27 -21.96
N PRO A 72 0.12 10.50 -22.25
CA PRO A 72 -0.66 11.53 -21.54
C PRO A 72 -0.72 11.31 -20.03
N LEU A 73 -0.83 10.05 -19.57
CA LEU A 73 -0.85 9.73 -18.14
C LEU A 73 0.51 9.97 -17.48
N LEU A 74 1.61 9.68 -18.18
CA LEU A 74 2.97 10.00 -17.69
C LEU A 74 3.14 11.52 -17.50
N ALA A 75 2.71 12.31 -18.47
CA ALA A 75 2.77 13.77 -18.37
C ALA A 75 1.98 14.31 -17.18
N GLU A 76 0.78 13.77 -16.93
CA GLU A 76 -0.03 14.13 -15.75
C GLU A 76 0.67 13.73 -14.43
N ILE A 77 1.28 12.54 -14.36
CA ILE A 77 2.01 12.05 -13.20
C ILE A 77 3.21 12.96 -12.87
N VAL A 78 3.95 13.39 -13.88
CA VAL A 78 5.02 14.40 -13.71
C VAL A 78 4.43 15.71 -13.20
N ALA A 79 3.33 16.17 -13.80
CA ALA A 79 2.69 17.43 -13.45
C ALA A 79 2.14 17.48 -12.01
N VAL A 80 1.79 16.36 -11.41
CA VAL A 80 1.40 16.33 -9.98
C VAL A 80 2.59 16.28 -9.01
N GLY A 81 3.82 16.28 -9.53
CA GLY A 81 5.04 16.37 -8.71
C GLY A 81 5.61 15.02 -8.30
N ALA A 82 5.23 13.93 -8.97
CA ALA A 82 5.83 12.63 -8.74
C ALA A 82 7.28 12.57 -9.23
N THR A 83 8.14 11.92 -8.45
CA THR A 83 9.53 11.60 -8.81
C THR A 83 9.71 10.10 -9.04
N HIS A 84 8.73 9.31 -8.64
CA HIS A 84 8.73 7.85 -8.73
C HIS A 84 7.44 7.37 -9.37
N ILE A 85 7.53 6.28 -10.13
CA ILE A 85 6.37 5.64 -10.73
C ILE A 85 6.44 4.13 -10.52
N ALA A 86 5.33 3.53 -10.09
CA ALA A 86 5.16 2.08 -10.10
C ALA A 86 4.35 1.68 -11.33
N LEU A 87 4.95 0.95 -12.26
CA LEU A 87 4.27 0.37 -13.41
C LEU A 87 3.63 -0.93 -13.00
N VAL A 88 2.31 -0.90 -12.81
CA VAL A 88 1.54 -2.04 -12.30
C VAL A 88 1.25 -3.02 -13.42
N VAL A 89 1.84 -4.20 -13.34
CA VAL A 89 1.72 -5.27 -14.34
C VAL A 89 0.80 -6.37 -13.82
N PRO A 90 -0.43 -6.50 -14.33
CA PRO A 90 -1.31 -7.58 -13.91
C PRO A 90 -0.83 -8.92 -14.46
N LEU A 91 -0.67 -9.88 -13.57
CA LEU A 91 -0.48 -11.31 -13.85
C LEU A 91 -1.79 -12.02 -13.54
N TYR A 92 -2.16 -13.00 -14.33
CA TYR A 92 -3.43 -13.69 -14.18
C TYR A 92 -3.25 -15.17 -13.90
N GLN A 93 -4.07 -15.69 -12.99
CA GLN A 93 -4.39 -17.10 -12.85
C GLN A 93 -5.91 -17.26 -12.72
N THR A 94 -6.44 -18.46 -12.95
CA THR A 94 -7.89 -18.67 -13.01
C THR A 94 -8.56 -18.42 -11.66
N ASP A 95 -8.13 -19.14 -10.63
CA ASP A 95 -8.67 -19.07 -9.27
C ASP A 95 -7.54 -19.24 -8.25
N ALA A 96 -7.86 -19.20 -6.95
CA ALA A 96 -6.85 -19.32 -5.89
C ALA A 96 -6.10 -20.65 -5.88
N THR A 97 -6.64 -21.71 -6.47
CA THR A 97 -6.05 -23.07 -6.47
C THR A 97 -5.27 -23.39 -7.74
N SER A 98 -5.35 -22.53 -8.76
CA SER A 98 -4.62 -22.70 -10.01
C SER A 98 -3.11 -22.53 -9.77
N HIS A 99 -2.31 -23.30 -10.52
CA HIS A 99 -0.85 -23.12 -10.55
C HIS A 99 -0.37 -22.46 -11.85
N ASP A 100 -1.25 -22.32 -12.84
CA ASP A 100 -0.96 -21.63 -14.10
C ASP A 100 -1.14 -20.10 -13.92
N ILE A 101 -0.04 -19.42 -13.71
CA ILE A 101 0.02 -17.96 -13.64
C ILE A 101 0.80 -17.41 -14.83
N GLY A 102 0.35 -16.29 -15.41
CA GLY A 102 1.01 -15.69 -16.57
C GLY A 102 0.54 -14.30 -16.93
N LEU A 103 1.17 -13.72 -17.93
CA LEU A 103 0.66 -12.54 -18.62
C LEU A 103 -0.56 -12.95 -19.46
N HIS A 104 -1.67 -12.24 -19.25
CA HIS A 104 -2.87 -12.46 -20.06
C HIS A 104 -2.75 -11.72 -21.40
N THR A 105 -3.09 -12.40 -22.50
CA THR A 105 -2.87 -11.89 -23.87
C THR A 105 -3.56 -10.56 -24.18
N ARG A 106 -4.65 -10.20 -23.47
CA ARG A 106 -5.41 -8.95 -23.66
C ARG A 106 -5.35 -8.00 -22.47
N LEU A 107 -5.23 -8.54 -21.24
CA LEU A 107 -5.40 -7.77 -20.00
C LEU A 107 -4.07 -7.44 -19.31
N SER A 108 -2.96 -7.97 -19.83
CA SER A 108 -1.61 -7.61 -19.38
C SER A 108 -0.88 -6.86 -20.49
N PRO A 109 0.01 -5.94 -20.17
CA PRO A 109 0.90 -5.34 -21.16
C PRO A 109 1.83 -6.42 -21.72
N THR A 110 2.26 -6.27 -22.96
CA THR A 110 3.41 -7.03 -23.48
C THR A 110 4.69 -6.54 -22.79
N LEU A 111 5.72 -7.38 -22.71
CA LEU A 111 7.03 -6.96 -22.18
C LEU A 111 7.63 -5.79 -22.97
N ALA A 112 7.35 -5.71 -24.27
CA ALA A 112 7.76 -4.60 -25.13
C ALA A 112 7.05 -3.29 -24.75
N ALA A 113 5.73 -3.33 -24.52
CA ALA A 113 4.96 -2.17 -24.07
C ALA A 113 5.40 -1.69 -22.67
N LEU A 114 5.65 -2.63 -21.74
CA LEU A 114 6.21 -2.32 -20.43
C LEU A 114 7.56 -1.61 -20.57
N ALA A 115 8.45 -2.14 -21.41
CA ALA A 115 9.77 -1.54 -21.65
C ALA A 115 9.67 -0.14 -22.26
N GLU A 116 8.74 0.09 -23.17
CA GLU A 116 8.50 1.40 -23.79
C GLU A 116 8.05 2.43 -22.75
N VAL A 117 7.04 2.10 -21.94
CA VAL A 117 6.52 2.98 -20.88
C VAL A 117 7.59 3.24 -19.80
N ALA A 118 8.36 2.22 -19.43
CA ALA A 118 9.46 2.38 -18.46
C ALA A 118 10.54 3.35 -18.99
N ARG A 119 10.94 3.22 -20.27
CA ARG A 119 11.91 4.15 -20.88
C ARG A 119 11.34 5.57 -21.03
N ALA A 120 10.04 5.71 -21.31
CA ALA A 120 9.38 7.01 -21.36
C ALA A 120 9.42 7.68 -19.99
N ALA A 121 9.00 6.99 -18.95
CA ALA A 121 9.06 7.49 -17.56
C ALA A 121 10.48 7.88 -17.14
N LYS A 122 11.50 7.11 -17.54
CA LYS A 122 12.92 7.45 -17.29
C LYS A 122 13.36 8.72 -18.02
N ARG A 123 12.94 8.90 -19.27
CA ARG A 123 13.24 10.15 -20.02
C ARG A 123 12.60 11.37 -19.37
N ASP A 124 11.43 11.19 -18.74
CA ASP A 124 10.74 12.25 -17.99
C ASP A 124 11.34 12.47 -16.57
N GLY A 125 12.48 11.83 -16.25
CA GLY A 125 13.22 12.00 -15.00
C GLY A 125 12.72 11.16 -13.83
N MET A 126 11.72 10.28 -14.02
CA MET A 126 11.17 9.47 -12.95
C MET A 126 12.03 8.24 -12.63
N GLN A 127 12.06 7.85 -11.36
CA GLN A 127 12.54 6.55 -10.91
C GLN A 127 11.42 5.52 -11.12
N VAL A 128 11.74 4.38 -11.74
CA VAL A 128 10.74 3.37 -12.12
C VAL A 128 10.83 2.16 -11.19
N MET A 129 9.67 1.74 -10.69
CA MET A 129 9.44 0.43 -10.07
C MET A 129 8.55 -0.41 -11.00
N VAL A 130 8.98 -1.63 -11.33
CA VAL A 130 8.08 -2.62 -11.95
C VAL A 130 7.32 -3.32 -10.84
N PHE A 131 5.99 -3.32 -10.91
CA PHE A 131 5.12 -3.75 -9.82
C PHE A 131 4.11 -4.80 -10.30
N PRO A 132 4.47 -6.11 -10.26
CA PRO A 132 3.53 -7.18 -10.62
C PRO A 132 2.45 -7.32 -9.57
N ILE A 133 1.20 -7.49 -10.02
CA ILE A 133 0.04 -7.76 -9.18
C ILE A 133 -0.74 -8.97 -9.72
N ILE A 134 -1.07 -9.92 -8.84
CA ILE A 134 -1.82 -11.10 -9.25
C ILE A 134 -3.32 -10.79 -9.24
N ARG A 135 -4.00 -11.18 -10.31
CA ARG A 135 -5.46 -11.10 -10.46
C ARG A 135 -6.02 -12.48 -10.76
N LEU A 136 -7.17 -12.78 -10.16
CA LEU A 136 -7.92 -14.00 -10.47
C LEU A 136 -8.94 -13.68 -11.57
N SER A 137 -8.93 -14.45 -12.64
CA SER A 137 -9.85 -14.25 -13.77
C SER A 137 -11.24 -14.86 -13.51
N SER A 138 -11.33 -15.86 -12.63
CA SER A 138 -12.57 -16.52 -12.23
C SER A 138 -12.54 -16.90 -10.74
N PRO A 139 -12.51 -15.90 -9.83
CA PRO A 139 -12.41 -16.17 -8.39
C PRO A 139 -13.69 -16.82 -7.86
N GLY A 140 -13.54 -17.82 -6.99
CA GLY A 140 -14.62 -18.30 -6.13
C GLY A 140 -14.94 -17.31 -5.00
N PRO A 141 -16.01 -17.56 -4.22
CA PRO A 141 -16.36 -16.71 -3.07
C PRO A 141 -15.19 -16.54 -2.09
N GLY A 142 -14.87 -15.30 -1.74
CA GLY A 142 -13.78 -14.96 -0.82
C GLY A 142 -12.36 -15.15 -1.36
N GLN A 143 -12.21 -15.55 -2.62
CA GLN A 143 -10.89 -15.72 -3.24
C GLN A 143 -10.34 -14.39 -3.77
N TRP A 144 -9.09 -14.14 -3.45
CA TRP A 144 -8.29 -13.03 -3.97
C TRP A 144 -6.80 -13.38 -3.84
N ARG A 145 -5.88 -12.51 -4.27
CA ARG A 145 -4.42 -12.81 -4.26
C ARG A 145 -3.85 -13.14 -2.88
N GLY A 146 -4.46 -12.66 -1.79
CA GLY A 146 -4.03 -12.98 -0.42
C GLY A 146 -4.50 -14.35 0.09
N THR A 147 -5.35 -15.06 -0.67
CA THR A 147 -5.87 -16.39 -0.32
C THR A 147 -5.41 -17.48 -1.29
N LEU A 148 -4.31 -17.26 -2.01
CA LEU A 148 -3.78 -18.24 -2.97
C LEU A 148 -3.42 -19.56 -2.27
N ALA A 149 -3.90 -20.67 -2.82
CA ALA A 149 -3.63 -22.02 -2.35
C ALA A 149 -3.39 -22.95 -3.55
N PRO A 150 -2.35 -22.74 -4.36
CA PRO A 150 -2.09 -23.54 -5.56
C PRO A 150 -2.02 -25.03 -5.22
N ARG A 151 -2.66 -25.87 -6.03
CA ARG A 151 -2.64 -27.32 -5.85
C ARG A 151 -1.24 -27.92 -5.97
N ASP A 152 -0.42 -27.31 -6.84
CA ASP A 152 1.01 -27.59 -6.96
C ASP A 152 1.78 -26.31 -6.66
N ARG A 153 2.24 -26.16 -5.41
CA ARG A 153 3.00 -24.99 -4.96
C ARG A 153 4.35 -24.89 -5.63
N ASP A 154 5.02 -26.04 -5.87
CA ASP A 154 6.36 -26.02 -6.48
C ASP A 154 6.29 -25.58 -7.94
N ALA A 155 5.30 -26.09 -8.70
CA ALA A 155 5.04 -25.60 -10.06
C ALA A 155 4.66 -24.12 -10.08
N TRP A 156 3.83 -23.66 -9.14
CA TRP A 156 3.44 -22.26 -9.04
C TRP A 156 4.65 -21.35 -8.77
N PHE A 157 5.47 -21.65 -7.76
CA PHE A 157 6.65 -20.85 -7.43
C PHE A 157 7.69 -20.85 -8.55
N LYS A 158 7.87 -22.01 -9.22
CA LYS A 158 8.73 -22.07 -10.40
C LYS A 158 8.23 -21.12 -11.50
N ARG A 159 6.95 -21.20 -11.86
CA ARG A 159 6.35 -20.35 -12.90
C ARG A 159 6.36 -18.87 -12.52
N TYR A 160 6.02 -18.55 -11.28
CA TYR A 160 6.07 -17.19 -10.76
C TYR A 160 7.49 -16.61 -10.80
N GLY A 161 8.49 -17.42 -10.42
CA GLY A 161 9.90 -17.04 -10.50
C GLY A 161 10.38 -16.82 -11.94
N ASP A 162 9.87 -17.62 -12.92
CA ASP A 162 10.14 -17.41 -14.34
C ASP A 162 9.60 -16.04 -14.81
N LEU A 163 8.35 -15.71 -14.45
CA LEU A 163 7.72 -14.41 -14.76
C LEU A 163 8.45 -13.23 -14.11
N LEU A 164 8.82 -13.35 -12.85
CA LEU A 164 9.60 -12.31 -12.18
C LEU A 164 10.98 -12.14 -12.82
N GLY A 165 11.59 -13.21 -13.32
CA GLY A 165 12.83 -13.15 -14.10
C GLY A 165 12.64 -12.38 -15.41
N GLU A 166 11.56 -12.61 -16.15
CA GLU A 166 11.21 -11.87 -17.37
C GLU A 166 11.00 -10.37 -17.07
N LEU A 167 10.23 -10.05 -16.01
CA LEU A 167 10.01 -8.67 -15.57
C LEU A 167 11.31 -8.01 -15.07
N GLY A 168 12.15 -8.77 -14.37
CA GLY A 168 13.47 -8.34 -13.91
C GLY A 168 14.41 -7.99 -15.06
N ALA A 169 14.39 -8.78 -16.14
CA ALA A 169 15.15 -8.48 -17.35
C ALA A 169 14.67 -7.18 -18.02
N VAL A 170 13.35 -6.97 -18.12
CA VAL A 170 12.79 -5.69 -18.61
C VAL A 170 13.21 -4.54 -17.68
N ALA A 171 13.10 -4.70 -16.38
CA ALA A 171 13.51 -3.68 -15.41
C ALA A 171 14.98 -3.32 -15.56
N ALA A 172 15.87 -4.32 -15.72
CA ALA A 172 17.30 -4.10 -15.90
C ALA A 172 17.62 -3.31 -17.19
N VAL A 173 17.08 -3.75 -18.33
CA VAL A 173 17.40 -3.12 -19.64
C VAL A 173 16.75 -1.75 -19.84
N THR A 174 15.76 -1.39 -19.00
CA THR A 174 15.12 -0.08 -19.03
C THR A 174 15.67 0.90 -17.99
N GLY A 175 16.57 0.43 -17.11
CA GLY A 175 17.12 1.23 -16.03
C GLY A 175 16.10 1.51 -14.92
N ALA A 176 15.10 0.64 -14.72
CA ALA A 176 14.25 0.69 -13.55
C ALA A 176 15.12 0.52 -12.28
N THR A 177 14.70 1.16 -11.19
CA THR A 177 15.48 1.16 -9.95
C THR A 177 14.94 0.20 -8.91
N ARG A 178 13.70 -0.26 -9.10
CA ARG A 178 12.99 -1.16 -8.18
C ARG A 178 12.18 -2.19 -8.94
N LEU A 179 12.03 -3.36 -8.31
CA LEU A 179 11.12 -4.42 -8.74
C LEU A 179 10.43 -4.97 -7.50
N ALA A 180 9.09 -4.97 -7.48
CA ALA A 180 8.36 -5.67 -6.45
C ALA A 180 8.36 -7.17 -6.74
N VAL A 181 8.70 -7.98 -5.75
CA VAL A 181 8.68 -9.45 -5.87
C VAL A 181 7.30 -10.03 -5.59
N GLY A 182 6.37 -9.21 -5.12
CA GLY A 182 4.97 -9.58 -4.90
C GLY A 182 4.21 -8.49 -4.15
N SER A 183 2.88 -8.55 -4.24
CA SER A 183 1.97 -7.69 -3.51
C SER A 183 0.84 -8.52 -2.91
N GLU A 184 0.69 -8.42 -1.57
CA GLU A 184 -0.42 -8.98 -0.77
C GLU A 184 -0.63 -10.50 -0.95
N LEU A 185 0.47 -11.26 -1.01
CA LEU A 185 0.44 -12.72 -1.18
C LEU A 185 0.39 -13.45 0.17
N SER A 186 -0.46 -12.98 1.10
CA SER A 186 -0.47 -13.34 2.53
C SER A 186 -0.43 -14.84 2.80
N SER A 187 -1.16 -15.65 2.02
CA SER A 187 -1.21 -17.12 2.18
C SER A 187 0.04 -17.86 1.72
N LEU A 188 0.94 -17.19 0.99
CA LEU A 188 2.19 -17.76 0.48
C LEU A 188 3.43 -17.17 1.17
N GLU A 189 3.29 -16.16 2.02
CA GLU A 189 4.41 -15.45 2.65
C GLU A 189 5.28 -16.35 3.55
N SER A 190 4.70 -17.40 4.12
CA SER A 190 5.41 -18.36 4.98
C SER A 190 6.27 -19.39 4.23
N ASP A 191 6.13 -19.49 2.90
CA ASP A 191 6.86 -20.47 2.08
C ASP A 191 8.30 -20.01 1.76
N LEU A 192 9.08 -19.62 2.77
CA LEU A 192 10.39 -18.99 2.59
C LEU A 192 11.37 -19.86 1.79
N ASP A 193 11.31 -21.18 1.94
CA ASP A 193 12.18 -22.10 1.19
C ASP A 193 11.91 -22.04 -0.32
N ARG A 194 10.68 -21.69 -0.72
CA ARG A 194 10.31 -21.48 -2.11
C ARG A 194 10.55 -20.05 -2.59
N TRP A 195 10.44 -19.07 -1.69
CA TRP A 195 10.71 -17.67 -2.01
C TRP A 195 12.20 -17.40 -2.22
N ARG A 196 13.09 -18.00 -1.44
CA ARG A 196 14.55 -17.78 -1.57
C ARG A 196 15.06 -18.00 -2.99
N PRO A 197 14.83 -19.15 -3.66
CA PRO A 197 15.26 -19.35 -5.04
C PRO A 197 14.64 -18.34 -6.03
N VAL A 198 13.39 -17.90 -5.81
CA VAL A 198 12.73 -16.88 -6.64
C VAL A 198 13.47 -15.55 -6.53
N VAL A 199 13.73 -15.10 -5.29
CA VAL A 199 14.44 -13.84 -5.03
C VAL A 199 15.87 -13.87 -5.55
N GLU A 200 16.60 -14.95 -5.30
CA GLU A 200 17.99 -15.16 -5.79
C GLU A 200 18.06 -15.10 -7.32
N ARG A 201 17.12 -15.74 -8.00
CA ARG A 201 17.02 -15.68 -9.45
C ARG A 201 16.78 -14.26 -9.96
N VAL A 202 15.89 -13.50 -9.32
CA VAL A 202 15.63 -12.12 -9.69
C VAL A 202 16.86 -11.26 -9.47
N ARG A 203 17.56 -11.41 -8.34
CA ARG A 203 18.80 -10.68 -8.04
C ARG A 203 19.92 -10.95 -9.03
N ALA A 204 20.00 -12.17 -9.58
CA ALA A 204 20.99 -12.50 -10.61
C ALA A 204 20.75 -11.75 -11.93
N ILE A 205 19.53 -11.25 -12.17
CA ILE A 205 19.12 -10.58 -13.42
C ILE A 205 19.00 -9.07 -13.21
N PHE A 206 18.43 -8.64 -12.09
CA PHE A 206 18.09 -7.26 -11.80
C PHE A 206 18.95 -6.69 -10.67
N PRO A 207 19.82 -5.69 -10.97
CA PRO A 207 20.74 -5.10 -10.00
C PRO A 207 20.11 -4.05 -9.08
N GLY A 208 18.83 -3.66 -9.33
CA GLY A 208 18.12 -2.66 -8.53
C GLY A 208 17.57 -3.23 -7.22
N LYS A 209 16.83 -2.40 -6.49
CA LYS A 209 16.25 -2.77 -5.21
C LYS A 209 15.01 -3.65 -5.39
N LEU A 210 14.90 -4.68 -4.55
CA LEU A 210 13.72 -5.52 -4.45
C LEU A 210 12.80 -5.02 -3.33
N VAL A 211 11.49 -5.04 -3.61
CA VAL A 211 10.43 -4.61 -2.70
C VAL A 211 9.43 -5.75 -2.51
N TYR A 212 8.92 -5.95 -1.33
CA TYR A 212 7.70 -6.73 -1.11
C TYR A 212 6.61 -5.81 -0.55
N SER A 213 5.40 -5.93 -1.06
CA SER A 213 4.23 -5.17 -0.61
C SER A 213 3.32 -6.06 0.21
N ALA A 214 3.41 -5.99 1.54
CA ALA A 214 2.52 -6.73 2.42
C ALA A 214 1.14 -6.06 2.53
N ASN A 215 0.10 -6.85 2.77
CA ASN A 215 -1.23 -6.30 3.05
C ASN A 215 -1.24 -5.53 4.37
N TRP A 216 -2.05 -4.48 4.45
CA TRP A 216 -2.16 -3.56 5.59
C TRP A 216 -2.48 -4.25 6.93
N ASP A 217 -3.15 -5.39 6.91
CA ASP A 217 -3.50 -6.19 8.09
C ASP A 217 -2.54 -7.37 8.34
N HIS A 218 -1.56 -7.61 7.45
CA HIS A 218 -0.68 -8.79 7.49
C HIS A 218 0.81 -8.47 7.61
N TYR A 219 1.25 -7.21 7.44
CA TYR A 219 2.65 -6.79 7.39
C TYR A 219 3.49 -7.20 8.61
N ARG A 220 2.86 -7.39 9.78
CA ARG A 220 3.60 -7.74 11.01
C ARG A 220 4.14 -9.16 11.02
N SER A 221 3.50 -10.07 10.30
CA SER A 221 3.79 -11.51 10.34
C SER A 221 4.63 -12.01 9.17
N THR A 222 4.81 -11.21 8.12
CA THR A 222 5.57 -11.64 6.95
C THR A 222 7.08 -11.65 7.21
N ALA A 223 7.71 -12.80 6.92
CA ALA A 223 9.17 -12.93 6.92
C ALA A 223 9.80 -12.61 5.55
N LEU A 224 9.00 -12.26 4.53
CA LEU A 224 9.53 -11.89 3.20
C LEU A 224 10.33 -10.60 3.23
N PHE A 225 10.12 -9.74 4.20
CA PHE A 225 10.90 -8.52 4.36
C PHE A 225 12.40 -8.80 4.58
N ASP A 226 12.77 -9.96 5.13
CA ASP A 226 14.17 -10.36 5.30
C ASP A 226 14.86 -10.75 3.98
N LEU A 227 14.10 -10.92 2.88
CA LEU A 227 14.61 -11.30 1.56
C LEU A 227 14.72 -10.11 0.59
N VAL A 228 14.19 -8.94 0.95
CA VAL A 228 14.09 -7.76 0.08
C VAL A 228 14.83 -6.55 0.65
N ASP A 229 14.96 -5.49 -0.13
CA ASP A 229 15.71 -4.30 0.24
C ASP A 229 14.83 -3.19 0.82
N GLU A 230 13.52 -3.19 0.52
CA GLU A 230 12.57 -2.20 1.01
C GLU A 230 11.28 -2.89 1.48
N GLU A 231 10.78 -2.47 2.65
CA GLU A 231 9.54 -2.96 3.26
C GLU A 231 8.36 -2.14 2.77
N GLY A 232 7.46 -2.77 2.04
CA GLY A 232 6.26 -2.14 1.51
C GLY A 232 5.00 -2.57 2.26
N ILE A 233 4.09 -1.62 2.46
CA ILE A 233 2.74 -1.91 2.98
C ILE A 233 1.71 -1.27 2.04
N SER A 234 0.66 -2.02 1.68
CA SER A 234 -0.53 -1.43 1.06
C SER A 234 -1.33 -0.65 2.10
N GLY A 235 -1.57 0.64 1.85
CA GLY A 235 -2.08 1.59 2.85
C GLY A 235 -3.60 1.66 2.97
N TYR A 236 -4.29 0.51 2.99
CA TYR A 236 -5.77 0.45 3.04
C TYR A 236 -6.33 0.31 4.47
N PHE A 237 -5.73 0.98 5.44
CA PHE A 237 -6.18 0.96 6.84
C PHE A 237 -7.59 1.54 7.02
N ASN A 238 -8.40 0.87 7.83
CA ASN A 238 -9.69 1.41 8.27
C ASN A 238 -9.44 2.65 9.15
N LEU A 239 -9.85 3.82 8.67
CA LEU A 239 -9.62 5.08 9.37
C LEU A 239 -10.70 5.37 10.41
N ARG A 240 -11.88 4.74 10.28
CA ARG A 240 -13.02 4.92 11.16
C ARG A 240 -13.93 3.71 11.17
N ASP A 241 -14.80 3.63 12.16
CA ASP A 241 -15.94 2.73 12.13
C ASP A 241 -16.98 3.22 11.10
N ALA A 242 -17.76 2.28 10.54
CA ALA A 242 -18.74 2.61 9.50
C ALA A 242 -19.79 3.65 9.94
N ALA A 243 -20.16 3.65 11.22
CA ALA A 243 -21.14 4.59 11.80
C ALA A 243 -20.52 5.95 12.20
N ALA A 244 -19.21 6.05 12.29
CA ALA A 244 -18.53 7.30 12.67
C ALA A 244 -18.52 8.30 11.50
N PRO A 245 -18.50 9.63 11.77
CA PRO A 245 -18.40 10.63 10.71
C PRO A 245 -17.03 10.53 9.98
N ALA A 246 -17.02 10.85 8.69
CA ALA A 246 -15.80 10.94 7.89
C ALA A 246 -15.24 12.37 7.90
N ASP A 247 -15.18 13.01 9.09
CA ASP A 247 -14.57 14.32 9.26
C ASP A 247 -13.05 14.25 9.44
N ASP A 248 -12.38 15.38 9.33
CA ASP A 248 -10.93 15.48 9.40
C ASP A 248 -10.37 14.96 10.74
N ALA A 249 -11.02 15.23 11.85
CA ALA A 249 -10.55 14.81 13.17
C ALA A 249 -10.59 13.29 13.33
N THR A 250 -11.68 12.67 12.88
CA THR A 250 -11.87 11.22 12.90
C THR A 250 -10.87 10.51 11.99
N LEU A 251 -10.67 11.01 10.76
CA LEU A 251 -9.74 10.42 9.80
C LEU A 251 -8.28 10.57 10.28
N ASP A 252 -7.92 11.73 10.84
CA ASP A 252 -6.60 11.95 11.41
C ASP A 252 -6.33 11.05 12.62
N ALA A 253 -7.33 10.80 13.45
CA ALA A 253 -7.22 9.87 14.57
C ALA A 253 -6.97 8.43 14.06
N GLY A 254 -7.65 8.02 13.00
CA GLY A 254 -7.44 6.74 12.33
C GLY A 254 -6.01 6.56 11.82
N TRP A 255 -5.49 7.57 11.10
CA TRP A 255 -4.12 7.53 10.61
C TRP A 255 -3.07 7.60 11.73
N ARG A 256 -3.31 8.38 12.80
CA ARG A 256 -2.40 8.40 13.97
C ARG A 256 -2.33 7.04 14.65
N ARG A 257 -3.46 6.33 14.77
CA ARG A 257 -3.50 4.96 15.31
C ARG A 257 -2.66 4.01 14.43
N ALA A 258 -2.92 3.99 13.12
CA ALA A 258 -2.15 3.16 12.17
C ALA A 258 -0.64 3.52 12.21
N ARG A 259 -0.30 4.81 12.31
CA ARG A 259 1.08 5.26 12.42
C ARG A 259 1.75 4.75 13.69
N GLN A 260 1.12 4.85 14.84
CA GLN A 260 1.65 4.34 16.11
C GLN A 260 1.92 2.83 16.03
N GLU A 261 1.02 2.07 15.43
CA GLU A 261 1.18 0.64 15.24
C GLU A 261 2.34 0.29 14.30
N ILE A 262 2.49 1.01 13.20
CA ILE A 262 3.60 0.83 12.25
C ILE A 262 4.93 1.23 12.89
N GLU A 263 4.99 2.38 13.58
CA GLU A 263 6.21 2.84 14.26
C GLU A 263 6.65 1.86 15.35
N ALA A 264 5.70 1.28 16.11
CA ALA A 264 5.99 0.24 17.10
C ALA A 264 6.54 -1.05 16.45
N TRP A 265 5.93 -1.48 15.32
CA TRP A 265 6.43 -2.64 14.57
C TRP A 265 7.80 -2.37 13.96
N ARG A 266 8.06 -1.15 13.52
CA ARG A 266 9.35 -0.76 12.94
C ARG A 266 10.49 -0.63 13.94
N ALA A 267 10.22 -0.66 15.26
CA ALA A 267 11.25 -0.54 16.29
C ALA A 267 12.33 -1.63 16.11
N GLY A 268 13.56 -1.20 15.83
CA GLY A 268 14.70 -2.09 15.55
C GLY A 268 14.83 -2.58 14.11
N ARG A 269 13.90 -2.25 13.21
CA ARG A 269 14.00 -2.53 11.77
C ARG A 269 14.77 -1.42 11.07
N THR A 270 15.63 -1.77 10.12
CA THR A 270 16.55 -0.83 9.45
C THR A 270 16.27 -0.67 7.95
N HIS A 271 15.50 -1.58 7.34
CA HIS A 271 15.15 -1.46 5.93
C HIS A 271 14.28 -0.20 5.70
N PRO A 272 14.42 0.49 4.58
CA PRO A 272 13.51 1.57 4.19
C PRO A 272 12.05 1.08 4.16
N PHE A 273 11.14 1.95 4.63
CA PHE A 273 9.71 1.67 4.68
C PHE A 273 8.93 2.58 3.72
N ILE A 274 8.10 1.99 2.89
CA ILE A 274 7.25 2.71 1.94
C ILE A 274 5.79 2.22 2.00
N PHE A 275 4.85 3.14 1.75
CA PHE A 275 3.52 2.72 1.33
C PHE A 275 3.54 2.47 -0.18
N THR A 276 3.50 1.20 -0.56
CA THR A 276 3.49 0.77 -1.97
C THR A 276 2.18 1.08 -2.67
N GLU A 277 1.11 1.18 -1.91
CA GLU A 277 -0.21 1.58 -2.38
C GLU A 277 -0.87 2.48 -1.33
N LEU A 278 -1.37 3.64 -1.76
CA LEU A 278 -2.23 4.51 -0.97
C LEU A 278 -3.37 4.99 -1.87
N GLY A 279 -4.58 4.55 -1.63
CA GLY A 279 -5.70 4.87 -2.49
C GLY A 279 -7.06 4.80 -1.80
N TYR A 280 -7.96 5.63 -2.28
CA TYR A 280 -9.35 5.66 -1.83
C TYR A 280 -10.26 5.80 -3.04
N ARG A 281 -11.32 5.03 -3.10
CA ARG A 281 -12.36 5.25 -4.11
C ARG A 281 -13.15 6.52 -3.79
N SER A 282 -13.66 7.21 -4.81
CA SER A 282 -14.50 8.39 -4.62
C SER A 282 -15.96 8.00 -4.35
N ARG A 283 -16.19 7.24 -3.28
CA ARG A 283 -17.52 6.80 -2.85
C ARG A 283 -17.70 6.95 -1.35
N LYS A 284 -18.96 7.10 -0.94
CA LYS A 284 -19.34 7.19 0.47
C LYS A 284 -18.91 5.94 1.23
N GLY A 285 -18.33 6.15 2.40
CA GLY A 285 -17.92 5.06 3.29
C GLY A 285 -16.53 4.49 3.00
N VAL A 286 -15.81 5.02 1.99
CA VAL A 286 -14.50 4.48 1.59
C VAL A 286 -13.49 4.48 2.72
N THR A 287 -13.53 5.42 3.65
CA THR A 287 -12.57 5.51 4.75
C THR A 287 -12.81 4.50 5.88
N ALA A 288 -13.99 3.84 5.87
CA ALA A 288 -14.26 2.72 6.78
C ALA A 288 -13.77 1.37 6.23
N ALA A 289 -13.70 1.22 4.90
CA ALA A 289 -13.21 0.02 4.23
C ALA A 289 -12.50 0.40 2.92
N PRO A 290 -11.28 0.98 2.99
CA PRO A 290 -10.57 1.45 1.79
C PRO A 290 -10.19 0.32 0.83
N TRP A 291 -10.01 -0.89 1.34
CA TRP A 291 -9.67 -2.12 0.62
C TRP A 291 -10.84 -2.70 -0.19
N ASP A 292 -12.08 -2.28 0.07
CA ASP A 292 -13.26 -2.82 -0.63
C ASP A 292 -13.31 -2.32 -2.07
N GLU A 293 -13.02 -3.21 -3.02
CA GLU A 293 -13.08 -2.97 -4.45
C GLU A 293 -14.50 -3.16 -5.04
N GLY A 294 -15.49 -3.51 -4.24
CA GLY A 294 -16.86 -3.80 -4.68
C GLY A 294 -17.41 -2.73 -5.63
N ALA A 295 -18.11 -3.18 -6.69
CA ALA A 295 -18.67 -2.30 -7.70
C ALA A 295 -19.78 -1.42 -7.13
N GLY A 296 -19.88 -0.18 -7.64
CA GLY A 296 -20.96 0.74 -7.28
C GLY A 296 -20.68 1.56 -6.02
N GLY A 297 -21.77 2.02 -5.40
CA GLY A 297 -21.78 2.92 -4.24
C GLY A 297 -22.13 4.36 -4.62
N THR A 298 -22.61 5.13 -3.65
CA THR A 298 -22.91 6.55 -3.83
C THR A 298 -21.60 7.33 -4.00
N PRO A 299 -21.43 8.13 -5.06
CA PRO A 299 -20.26 8.99 -5.22
C PRO A 299 -20.06 9.91 -4.01
N ASP A 300 -18.82 10.01 -3.54
CA ASP A 300 -18.39 10.97 -2.52
C ASP A 300 -16.92 11.35 -2.79
N ILE A 301 -16.75 12.34 -3.66
CA ILE A 301 -15.43 12.86 -4.04
C ILE A 301 -14.76 13.64 -2.90
N ASP A 302 -15.54 14.12 -1.95
CA ASP A 302 -15.02 14.88 -0.83
C ASP A 302 -14.50 13.96 0.29
N GLU A 303 -15.12 12.80 0.52
CA GLU A 303 -14.52 11.79 1.41
C GLU A 303 -13.17 11.29 0.88
N GLN A 304 -13.06 11.07 -0.45
CA GLN A 304 -11.76 10.74 -1.09
C GLN A 304 -10.72 11.85 -0.83
N ARG A 305 -11.10 13.12 -1.05
CA ARG A 305 -10.21 14.27 -0.82
C ARG A 305 -9.74 14.34 0.62
N ARG A 306 -10.68 14.25 1.60
CA ARG A 306 -10.35 14.28 3.03
C ARG A 306 -9.42 13.14 3.44
N ALA A 307 -9.59 11.95 2.86
CA ALA A 307 -8.73 10.81 3.15
C ALA A 307 -7.26 11.08 2.76
N PHE A 308 -6.99 11.62 1.57
CA PHE A 308 -5.64 12.02 1.17
C PHE A 308 -5.10 13.19 2.00
N ALA A 309 -5.93 14.18 2.32
CA ALA A 309 -5.55 15.30 3.19
C ALA A 309 -5.15 14.82 4.59
N SER A 310 -5.89 13.85 5.14
CA SER A 310 -5.59 13.25 6.44
C SER A 310 -4.26 12.49 6.43
N PHE A 311 -4.01 11.68 5.40
CA PHE A 311 -2.70 11.03 5.25
C PHE A 311 -1.56 12.06 5.24
N ARG A 312 -1.69 13.12 4.45
CA ARG A 312 -0.70 14.20 4.39
C ARG A 312 -0.44 14.82 5.76
N ARG A 313 -1.50 15.17 6.50
CA ARG A 313 -1.36 15.78 7.84
C ARG A 313 -0.61 14.88 8.83
N VAL A 314 -0.80 13.58 8.74
CA VAL A 314 -0.24 12.63 9.70
C VAL A 314 1.15 12.14 9.29
N TRP A 315 1.39 11.90 7.99
CA TRP A 315 2.57 11.18 7.53
C TRP A 315 3.64 12.04 6.86
N SER A 316 3.32 13.25 6.36
CA SER A 316 4.31 14.06 5.62
C SER A 316 5.57 14.40 6.43
N THR A 317 5.46 14.46 7.76
CA THR A 317 6.58 14.76 8.68
C THR A 317 7.11 13.52 9.40
N ALA A 318 6.63 12.32 9.10
CA ALA A 318 7.03 11.08 9.77
C ALA A 318 8.46 10.69 9.36
N ALA A 319 9.42 10.71 10.29
CA ALA A 319 10.84 10.44 10.00
C ALA A 319 11.11 9.03 9.46
N GLY A 320 10.25 8.06 9.80
CA GLY A 320 10.40 6.66 9.38
C GLY A 320 9.69 6.28 8.07
N LEU A 321 9.13 7.26 7.32
CA LEU A 321 8.51 7.04 6.02
C LEU A 321 9.50 7.41 4.91
N ASP A 322 9.87 6.44 4.08
CA ASP A 322 10.80 6.64 2.96
C ASP A 322 10.07 6.86 1.62
N GLY A 323 8.76 6.64 1.55
CA GLY A 323 8.00 6.92 0.35
C GLY A 323 6.54 6.50 0.40
N VAL A 324 5.78 6.99 -0.59
CA VAL A 324 4.39 6.60 -0.82
C VAL A 324 4.09 6.56 -2.31
N TYR A 325 3.28 5.59 -2.72
CA TYR A 325 2.79 5.45 -4.09
C TYR A 325 1.27 5.58 -4.11
N ILE A 326 0.76 6.58 -4.83
CA ILE A 326 -0.67 6.86 -4.95
C ILE A 326 -1.32 5.81 -5.87
N TRP A 327 -2.29 5.07 -5.36
CA TRP A 327 -3.04 4.07 -6.10
C TRP A 327 -4.36 4.66 -6.62
N ASN A 328 -4.60 4.71 -7.93
CA ASN A 328 -3.70 4.59 -9.05
C ASN A 328 -4.01 5.69 -10.10
N TRP A 329 -3.14 5.91 -11.08
CA TRP A 329 -3.31 6.94 -12.12
C TRP A 329 -3.80 6.34 -13.44
N TYR A 330 -4.84 5.49 -13.37
CA TYR A 330 -5.44 4.85 -14.53
C TYR A 330 -6.97 5.03 -14.54
N GLY A 331 -7.57 5.04 -15.74
CA GLY A 331 -9.00 5.24 -15.94
C GLY A 331 -9.35 6.68 -16.32
N TYR A 332 -10.63 6.91 -16.57
CA TYR A 332 -11.10 8.20 -17.12
C TYR A 332 -11.03 9.36 -16.11
N GLY A 333 -11.11 9.09 -14.81
CA GLY A 333 -11.17 10.15 -13.80
C GLY A 333 -12.46 10.94 -13.83
N GLY A 334 -12.39 12.20 -13.33
CA GLY A 334 -13.52 13.13 -13.31
C GLY A 334 -14.54 12.89 -12.21
N LEU A 335 -15.41 13.89 -12.00
CA LEU A 335 -16.33 13.97 -10.86
C LEU A 335 -17.39 12.86 -10.82
N GLY A 336 -17.77 12.31 -11.97
CA GLY A 336 -18.82 11.30 -12.11
C GLY A 336 -18.36 9.87 -11.84
N THR A 337 -17.07 9.61 -11.56
CA THR A 337 -16.57 8.26 -11.35
C THR A 337 -16.39 7.94 -9.86
N THR A 338 -16.60 6.67 -9.47
CA THR A 338 -16.35 6.16 -8.10
C THR A 338 -15.03 5.39 -8.00
N SER A 339 -14.10 5.61 -8.95
CA SER A 339 -12.82 4.91 -9.05
C SER A 339 -11.79 5.43 -8.05
N TYR A 340 -10.67 4.70 -7.91
CA TYR A 340 -9.52 5.11 -7.09
C TYR A 340 -8.81 6.34 -7.65
N THR A 341 -8.78 6.51 -8.98
CA THR A 341 -7.99 7.60 -9.58
C THR A 341 -8.44 8.97 -9.07
N PRO A 342 -7.49 9.81 -8.59
CA PRO A 342 -7.80 11.18 -8.17
C PRO A 342 -7.92 12.15 -9.36
N ARG A 343 -7.62 11.71 -10.58
CA ARG A 343 -7.58 12.53 -11.81
C ARG A 343 -8.89 13.29 -12.03
N GLY A 344 -8.78 14.61 -12.20
CA GLY A 344 -9.93 15.48 -12.44
C GLY A 344 -10.92 15.57 -11.27
N LYS A 345 -10.47 15.26 -10.05
CA LYS A 345 -11.25 15.33 -8.81
C LYS A 345 -10.55 16.27 -7.81
N PRO A 346 -11.25 16.79 -6.78
CA PRO A 346 -10.62 17.57 -5.71
C PRO A 346 -9.47 16.83 -5.00
N ALA A 347 -9.48 15.51 -5.00
CA ALA A 347 -8.41 14.67 -4.46
C ALA A 347 -7.07 14.85 -5.20
N GLU A 348 -7.06 15.24 -6.49
CA GLU A 348 -5.83 15.50 -7.24
C GLU A 348 -5.02 16.65 -6.63
N VAL A 349 -5.70 17.69 -6.15
CA VAL A 349 -5.04 18.82 -5.47
C VAL A 349 -4.39 18.37 -4.17
N GLU A 350 -5.05 17.49 -3.43
CA GLU A 350 -4.48 16.92 -2.18
C GLU A 350 -3.30 15.99 -2.47
N VAL A 351 -3.37 15.20 -3.54
CA VAL A 351 -2.24 14.36 -3.98
C VAL A 351 -1.04 15.22 -4.35
N ARG A 352 -1.24 16.31 -5.13
CA ARG A 352 -0.18 17.27 -5.44
C ARG A 352 0.45 17.86 -4.18
N SER A 353 -0.40 18.27 -3.23
CA SER A 353 0.04 18.82 -1.94
C SER A 353 0.78 17.79 -1.09
N LEU A 354 0.35 16.52 -1.10
CA LEU A 354 1.01 15.42 -0.41
C LEU A 354 2.39 15.16 -0.99
N LEU A 355 2.50 14.99 -2.31
CA LEU A 355 3.78 14.72 -2.97
C LEU A 355 4.75 15.90 -2.80
N GLY A 356 4.26 17.16 -2.79
CA GLY A 356 5.08 18.33 -2.51
C GLY A 356 5.52 18.48 -1.06
N ALA A 357 4.89 17.77 -0.12
CA ALA A 357 5.22 17.80 1.30
C ALA A 357 6.15 16.63 1.73
N LEU A 358 6.43 15.68 0.84
CA LEU A 358 7.37 14.58 1.03
C LEU A 358 8.77 14.94 0.52
#